data_7bf72bdaf5283f75474b70ad3ce2443a
#
_entry.id   7bf72bdaf5283f75474b70ad3ce2443a
#
_cell.length_a   1.000
_cell.length_b   1.000
_cell.length_c   1.000
_cell.angle_alpha   90.00
_cell.angle_beta   90.00
_cell.angle_gamma   90.00
#
_symmetry.space_group_name_H-M   'P 1'
#
loop_
_entity.id
_entity.type
_entity.pdbx_description
1 polymer ?
#
loop_
_entity_poly.entity_id
_entity_poly.type
_entity_poly.pdbx_seq_one_letter_code
_entity_poly.pdbx_strand_id
1 'polypeptide(L)'
;MDYVKLGKTDLKVSVACLGCGGSSALGVTSGKSENESVNIVKEALNLGVNFIDTANIYGTEKIVGKAITNLNRDEIVISTKHQVTTNKKKYSLSEVINGLNNSLKYMDIDYIDVFHLHGVSPRDFDYAMSLVPGLLKEKKKGKFRYLGITESAPVDPEQITISKAIDTDVFDVVMLAFSIMNQNAKKQILQQTSKKNIGTMSMFVVRSLFSVPGRLKDEITKLVNDQKLPKWLLDETEPLEFLLKNSGAKNIIDACYRYARHQKGIDCVLFGTSSIEHLKNNIKSILSPQLSLATVKNIDQYFNHLKGVGLDFPEKILK
;
A
#
# COMPACT_ATOMS: atom_id res chain seq x y z
N MET A 1 -14.68 -10.28 7.96
CA MET A 1 -13.57 -9.95 7.05
C MET A 1 -13.76 -10.71 5.75
N ASP A 2 -13.62 -10.01 4.61
CA ASP A 2 -13.60 -10.67 3.30
C ASP A 2 -12.18 -11.12 2.98
N TYR A 3 -12.08 -12.26 2.27
CA TYR A 3 -10.79 -12.80 1.85
C TYR A 3 -10.80 -13.08 0.35
N VAL A 4 -9.65 -12.86 -0.27
CA VAL A 4 -9.42 -13.12 -1.68
C VAL A 4 -8.13 -13.92 -1.90
N LYS A 5 -8.01 -14.56 -3.04
CA LYS A 5 -6.74 -15.14 -3.48
C LYS A 5 -5.85 -14.02 -4.02
N LEU A 6 -4.60 -13.94 -3.58
CA LEU A 6 -3.64 -12.93 -4.05
C LEU A 6 -3.05 -13.33 -5.40
N GLY A 7 -3.69 -12.93 -6.48
CA GLY A 7 -3.29 -13.30 -7.84
C GLY A 7 -3.11 -14.81 -8.04
N LYS A 8 -2.00 -15.20 -8.70
CA LYS A 8 -1.64 -16.61 -8.96
C LYS A 8 -1.03 -17.33 -7.75
N THR A 9 -0.78 -16.63 -6.64
CA THR A 9 -0.27 -17.25 -5.42
C THR A 9 -1.30 -18.18 -4.78
N ASP A 10 -0.90 -19.04 -3.86
CA ASP A 10 -1.83 -19.86 -3.05
C ASP A 10 -2.30 -19.12 -1.78
N LEU A 11 -1.89 -17.85 -1.62
CA LEU A 11 -2.21 -17.06 -0.44
C LEU A 11 -3.67 -16.59 -0.47
N LYS A 12 -4.42 -16.94 0.57
CA LYS A 12 -5.74 -16.38 0.86
C LYS A 12 -5.57 -15.21 1.83
N VAL A 13 -5.72 -13.98 1.34
CA VAL A 13 -5.46 -12.76 2.09
C VAL A 13 -6.75 -12.01 2.41
N SER A 14 -6.77 -11.31 3.55
CA SER A 14 -7.81 -10.34 3.84
C SER A 14 -7.74 -9.17 2.86
N VAL A 15 -8.90 -8.67 2.44
CA VAL A 15 -9.00 -7.52 1.52
C VAL A 15 -8.46 -6.22 2.14
N ALA A 16 -8.33 -6.19 3.46
CA ALA A 16 -7.65 -5.16 4.21
C ALA A 16 -6.27 -5.68 4.64
N CYS A 17 -5.20 -4.96 4.28
CA CYS A 17 -3.82 -5.29 4.64
C CYS A 17 -3.29 -4.23 5.62
N LEU A 18 -2.80 -4.65 6.78
CA LEU A 18 -2.22 -3.72 7.75
C LEU A 18 -0.81 -3.32 7.32
N GLY A 19 -0.65 -2.07 6.89
CA GLY A 19 0.65 -1.46 6.61
C GLY A 19 1.30 -0.94 7.90
N CYS A 20 2.48 -1.46 8.22
CA CYS A 20 3.22 -1.13 9.44
C CYS A 20 4.24 0.00 9.25
N GLY A 21 4.24 0.67 8.10
CA GLY A 21 5.15 1.77 7.76
C GLY A 21 4.46 3.11 7.57
N GLY A 22 5.11 3.98 6.80
CA GLY A 22 4.63 5.33 6.51
C GLY A 22 4.70 6.25 7.73
N SER A 23 3.90 7.33 7.71
CA SER A 23 3.87 8.31 8.79
C SER A 23 3.28 7.77 10.10
N SER A 24 2.45 6.72 10.04
CA SER A 24 1.87 6.12 11.24
C SER A 24 2.84 5.16 11.94
N ALA A 25 3.57 4.35 11.19
CA ALA A 25 4.51 3.32 11.69
C ALA A 25 4.02 2.64 12.99
N LEU A 26 2.74 2.24 13.03
CA LEU A 26 2.08 1.68 14.22
C LEU A 26 2.14 2.58 15.48
N GLY A 27 2.39 3.87 15.30
CA GLY A 27 2.54 4.83 16.39
C GLY A 27 3.97 5.04 16.89
N VAL A 28 4.95 4.31 16.36
CA VAL A 28 6.37 4.50 16.73
C VAL A 28 6.82 5.95 16.52
N THR A 29 6.45 6.53 15.37
CA THR A 29 6.79 7.93 15.04
C THR A 29 6.08 8.97 15.91
N SER A 30 4.97 8.60 16.55
CA SER A 30 4.21 9.46 17.47
C SER A 30 4.50 9.18 18.95
N GLY A 31 5.58 8.42 19.26
CA GLY A 31 6.04 8.16 20.62
C GLY A 31 5.25 7.09 21.39
N LYS A 32 4.44 6.28 20.70
CA LYS A 32 3.82 5.11 21.35
C LYS A 32 4.87 4.10 21.79
N SER A 33 4.58 3.46 22.91
CA SER A 33 5.37 2.33 23.41
C SER A 33 5.29 1.14 22.43
N GLU A 34 6.28 0.27 22.51
CA GLU A 34 6.29 -0.97 21.72
C GLU A 34 5.04 -1.82 22.00
N ASN A 35 4.61 -1.92 23.27
CA ASN A 35 3.41 -2.67 23.63
C ASN A 35 2.13 -2.11 23.01
N GLU A 36 1.97 -0.81 22.94
CA GLU A 36 0.83 -0.18 22.25
C GLU A 36 0.86 -0.50 20.76
N SER A 37 2.04 -0.46 20.14
CA SER A 37 2.21 -0.79 18.72
C SER A 37 1.93 -2.28 18.44
N VAL A 38 2.39 -3.18 19.32
CA VAL A 38 2.06 -4.62 19.27
C VAL A 38 0.56 -4.84 19.41
N ASN A 39 -0.12 -4.11 20.27
CA ASN A 39 -1.57 -4.23 20.45
C ASN A 39 -2.36 -3.80 19.21
N ILE A 40 -1.87 -2.83 18.42
CA ILE A 40 -2.49 -2.47 17.15
C ILE A 40 -2.48 -3.67 16.17
N VAL A 41 -1.34 -4.37 16.07
CA VAL A 41 -1.23 -5.55 15.20
C VAL A 41 -2.13 -6.69 15.71
N LYS A 42 -2.12 -6.97 17.01
CA LYS A 42 -2.97 -7.99 17.62
C LYS A 42 -4.46 -7.71 17.39
N GLU A 43 -4.88 -6.45 17.57
CA GLU A 43 -6.28 -6.08 17.34
C GLU A 43 -6.66 -6.20 15.86
N ALA A 44 -5.75 -5.90 14.91
CA ALA A 44 -6.00 -6.14 13.50
C ALA A 44 -6.23 -7.63 13.21
N LEU A 45 -5.40 -8.51 13.77
CA LEU A 45 -5.56 -9.97 13.67
C LEU A 45 -6.90 -10.42 14.27
N ASN A 46 -7.26 -9.92 15.46
CA ASN A 46 -8.54 -10.22 16.12
C ASN A 46 -9.75 -9.80 15.27
N LEU A 47 -9.62 -8.73 14.48
CA LEU A 47 -10.64 -8.27 13.54
C LEU A 47 -10.65 -9.04 12.21
N GLY A 48 -9.79 -10.06 12.08
CA GLY A 48 -9.70 -10.94 10.92
C GLY A 48 -8.75 -10.44 9.81
N VAL A 49 -7.96 -9.40 10.04
CA VAL A 49 -6.86 -9.05 9.12
C VAL A 49 -5.80 -10.12 9.26
N ASN A 50 -5.55 -10.88 8.20
CA ASN A 50 -4.49 -11.88 8.18
C ASN A 50 -3.28 -11.46 7.33
N PHE A 51 -3.34 -10.30 6.68
CA PHE A 51 -2.28 -9.81 5.82
C PHE A 51 -1.60 -8.58 6.46
N ILE A 52 -0.33 -8.73 6.82
CA ILE A 52 0.49 -7.72 7.48
C ILE A 52 1.65 -7.37 6.57
N ASP A 53 1.85 -6.08 6.31
CA ASP A 53 2.89 -5.55 5.46
C ASP A 53 3.84 -4.65 6.24
N THR A 54 5.13 -4.99 6.25
CA THR A 54 6.20 -4.21 6.86
C THR A 54 7.37 -4.00 5.89
N ALA A 55 8.49 -3.48 6.36
CA ALA A 55 9.73 -3.38 5.61
C ALA A 55 10.93 -3.24 6.56
N ASN A 56 12.08 -3.65 6.09
CA ASN A 56 13.35 -3.54 6.80
C ASN A 56 13.63 -2.12 7.33
N ILE A 57 13.27 -1.08 6.58
CA ILE A 57 13.52 0.32 6.95
C ILE A 57 12.48 0.94 7.89
N TYR A 58 11.37 0.24 8.21
CA TYR A 58 10.30 0.83 9.01
C TYR A 58 10.55 0.72 10.52
N GLY A 59 11.45 -0.18 10.94
CA GLY A 59 11.70 -0.45 12.36
C GLY A 59 10.56 -1.21 13.07
N THR A 60 9.58 -1.69 12.33
CA THR A 60 8.37 -2.33 12.89
C THR A 60 8.38 -3.87 12.80
N GLU A 61 9.40 -4.49 12.20
CA GLU A 61 9.46 -5.94 12.05
C GLU A 61 9.45 -6.68 13.40
N LYS A 62 10.20 -6.18 14.41
CA LYS A 62 10.17 -6.75 15.78
C LYS A 62 8.79 -6.64 16.44
N ILE A 63 8.06 -5.56 16.16
CA ILE A 63 6.70 -5.35 16.66
C ILE A 63 5.77 -6.39 16.05
N VAL A 64 5.87 -6.62 14.74
CA VAL A 64 5.10 -7.65 14.05
C VAL A 64 5.43 -9.03 14.61
N GLY A 65 6.71 -9.40 14.75
CA GLY A 65 7.15 -10.66 15.35
C GLY A 65 6.53 -10.90 16.73
N LYS A 66 6.63 -9.91 17.64
CA LYS A 66 6.01 -9.99 18.98
C LYS A 66 4.48 -10.14 18.94
N ALA A 67 3.84 -9.53 17.96
CA ALA A 67 2.38 -9.61 17.85
C ALA A 67 1.90 -10.99 17.41
N ILE A 68 2.68 -11.71 16.58
CA ILE A 68 2.33 -13.01 16.04
C ILE A 68 2.88 -14.19 16.84
N THR A 69 3.70 -13.92 17.86
CA THR A 69 4.24 -14.97 18.76
C THR A 69 3.10 -15.83 19.30
N ASN A 70 3.25 -17.15 19.24
CA ASN A 70 2.28 -18.17 19.67
C ASN A 70 0.98 -18.23 18.82
N LEU A 71 0.92 -17.57 17.66
CA LEU A 71 -0.17 -17.74 16.71
C LEU A 71 0.18 -18.79 15.66
N ASN A 72 -0.84 -19.36 15.02
CA ASN A 72 -0.62 -20.27 13.90
C ASN A 72 -0.05 -19.47 12.71
N ARG A 73 1.22 -19.74 12.36
CA ARG A 73 1.94 -19.03 11.30
C ARG A 73 1.27 -19.19 9.92
N ASP A 74 0.66 -20.34 9.66
CA ASP A 74 0.02 -20.64 8.38
C ASP A 74 -1.28 -19.86 8.15
N GLU A 75 -1.85 -19.27 9.19
CA GLU A 75 -3.04 -18.41 9.10
C GLU A 75 -2.71 -16.93 8.86
N ILE A 76 -1.42 -16.57 8.91
CA ILE A 76 -0.95 -15.18 8.81
C ILE A 76 -0.07 -15.05 7.58
N VAL A 77 -0.38 -14.07 6.74
CA VAL A 77 0.42 -13.71 5.57
C VAL A 77 1.30 -12.51 5.91
N ILE A 78 2.62 -12.68 5.82
CA ILE A 78 3.61 -11.64 6.11
C ILE A 78 4.26 -11.17 4.83
N SER A 79 4.18 -9.87 4.57
CA SER A 79 4.92 -9.17 3.53
C SER A 79 5.99 -8.30 4.18
N THR A 80 7.23 -8.38 3.68
CA THR A 80 8.29 -7.42 4.01
C THR A 80 9.12 -7.07 2.78
N LYS A 81 10.00 -6.09 2.91
CA LYS A 81 10.67 -5.46 1.77
C LYS A 81 12.09 -5.02 2.12
N HIS A 82 12.96 -5.03 1.11
CA HIS A 82 14.27 -4.39 1.21
C HIS A 82 14.51 -3.44 0.03
N GLN A 83 15.05 -2.26 0.31
CA GLN A 83 15.45 -1.33 -0.74
C GLN A 83 16.60 -1.91 -1.57
N VAL A 84 16.56 -1.68 -2.87
CA VAL A 84 17.65 -2.04 -3.79
C VAL A 84 18.59 -0.87 -4.08
N THR A 85 18.03 0.36 -3.95
CA THR A 85 18.77 1.61 -4.11
C THR A 85 18.26 2.65 -3.14
N THR A 86 19.11 3.62 -2.85
CA THR A 86 18.75 4.91 -2.24
C THR A 86 19.38 6.02 -3.06
N ASN A 87 19.10 7.29 -2.74
CA ASN A 87 19.78 8.42 -3.39
C ASN A 87 21.31 8.38 -3.25
N LYS A 88 21.82 7.64 -2.27
CA LYS A 88 23.27 7.59 -1.92
C LYS A 88 23.92 6.26 -2.24
N LYS A 89 23.16 5.19 -2.51
CA LYS A 89 23.72 3.84 -2.54
C LYS A 89 22.88 2.88 -3.37
N LYS A 90 23.57 1.97 -4.08
CA LYS A 90 23.02 0.72 -4.61
C LYS A 90 23.41 -0.41 -3.64
N TYR A 91 22.44 -1.18 -3.17
CA TYR A 91 22.68 -2.32 -2.28
C TYR A 91 23.10 -3.54 -3.11
N SER A 92 24.22 -4.16 -2.77
CA SER A 92 24.66 -5.42 -3.38
C SER A 92 23.68 -6.55 -3.06
N LEU A 93 23.72 -7.63 -3.84
CA LEU A 93 22.91 -8.83 -3.58
C LEU A 93 23.13 -9.37 -2.16
N SER A 94 24.39 -9.40 -1.68
CA SER A 94 24.68 -9.86 -0.31
C SER A 94 24.05 -8.99 0.75
N GLU A 95 24.00 -7.68 0.56
CA GLU A 95 23.34 -6.77 1.51
C GLU A 95 21.82 -6.96 1.52
N VAL A 96 21.20 -7.16 0.35
CA VAL A 96 19.76 -7.45 0.27
C VAL A 96 19.44 -8.80 0.93
N ILE A 97 20.27 -9.84 0.72
CA ILE A 97 20.13 -11.14 1.39
C ILE A 97 20.33 -11.01 2.90
N ASN A 98 21.28 -10.22 3.35
CA ASN A 98 21.47 -9.95 4.78
C ASN A 98 20.25 -9.24 5.38
N GLY A 99 19.66 -8.29 4.63
CA GLY A 99 18.39 -7.65 5.01
C GLY A 99 17.25 -8.66 5.15
N LEU A 100 17.10 -9.56 4.18
CA LEU A 100 16.13 -10.66 4.26
C LEU A 100 16.34 -11.55 5.50
N ASN A 101 17.58 -11.94 5.79
CA ASN A 101 17.92 -12.74 6.97
C ASN A 101 17.62 -11.99 8.28
N ASN A 102 17.89 -10.68 8.31
CA ASN A 102 17.57 -9.85 9.46
C ASN A 102 16.04 -9.73 9.67
N SER A 103 15.27 -9.59 8.59
CA SER A 103 13.80 -9.56 8.66
C SER A 103 13.25 -10.85 9.28
N LEU A 104 13.73 -12.02 8.83
CA LEU A 104 13.37 -13.32 9.43
C LEU A 104 13.71 -13.36 10.93
N LYS A 105 14.94 -12.96 11.28
CA LYS A 105 15.39 -12.91 12.69
C LYS A 105 14.59 -11.93 13.54
N TYR A 106 14.27 -10.74 13.03
CA TYR A 106 13.56 -9.71 13.79
C TYR A 106 12.10 -10.09 14.05
N MET A 107 11.47 -10.78 13.10
CA MET A 107 10.11 -11.27 13.25
C MET A 107 10.03 -12.63 13.94
N ASP A 108 11.17 -13.33 14.13
CA ASP A 108 11.26 -14.68 14.70
C ASP A 108 10.38 -15.68 13.92
N ILE A 109 10.60 -15.71 12.60
CA ILE A 109 9.87 -16.59 11.66
C ILE A 109 10.82 -17.29 10.70
N ASP A 110 10.45 -18.49 10.24
CA ASP A 110 11.26 -19.29 9.34
C ASP A 110 11.15 -18.83 7.87
N TYR A 111 10.00 -18.28 7.48
CA TYR A 111 9.75 -17.82 6.12
C TYR A 111 8.89 -16.57 6.07
N ILE A 112 9.05 -15.80 4.99
CA ILE A 112 8.23 -14.64 4.59
C ILE A 112 7.30 -15.09 3.46
N ASP A 113 6.03 -14.68 3.47
CA ASP A 113 5.12 -15.03 2.38
C ASP A 113 5.42 -14.24 1.12
N VAL A 114 5.56 -12.92 1.22
CA VAL A 114 5.91 -12.07 0.07
C VAL A 114 7.11 -11.18 0.41
N PHE A 115 8.21 -11.35 -0.31
CA PHE A 115 9.38 -10.49 -0.20
C PHE A 115 9.46 -9.54 -1.38
N HIS A 116 9.40 -8.23 -1.12
CA HIS A 116 9.41 -7.22 -2.18
C HIS A 116 10.77 -6.55 -2.38
N LEU A 117 11.10 -6.23 -3.62
CA LEU A 117 12.04 -5.17 -3.96
C LEU A 117 11.37 -3.82 -3.69
N HIS A 118 11.92 -3.03 -2.76
CA HIS A 118 11.24 -1.90 -2.15
C HIS A 118 11.51 -0.57 -2.84
N GLY A 119 10.45 0.12 -3.26
CA GLY A 119 10.51 1.48 -3.75
C GLY A 119 11.38 1.64 -4.99
N VAL A 120 11.29 0.71 -5.93
CA VAL A 120 12.07 0.73 -7.17
C VAL A 120 11.61 1.87 -8.04
N SER A 121 12.54 2.72 -8.48
CA SER A 121 12.29 3.78 -9.46
C SER A 121 12.51 3.28 -10.90
N PRO A 122 11.95 3.94 -11.92
CA PRO A 122 12.16 3.55 -13.32
C PRO A 122 13.65 3.47 -13.74
N ARG A 123 14.50 4.34 -13.20
CA ARG A 123 15.94 4.39 -13.48
C ARG A 123 16.71 3.25 -12.84
N ASP A 124 16.16 2.70 -11.73
CA ASP A 124 16.83 1.66 -10.94
C ASP A 124 16.30 0.25 -11.28
N PHE A 125 15.34 0.16 -12.20
CA PHE A 125 14.65 -1.09 -12.53
C PHE A 125 15.62 -2.18 -13.03
N ASP A 126 16.50 -1.86 -13.98
CA ASP A 126 17.44 -2.84 -14.53
C ASP A 126 18.43 -3.34 -13.47
N TYR A 127 18.84 -2.45 -12.55
CA TYR A 127 19.64 -2.85 -11.41
C TYR A 127 18.87 -3.79 -10.48
N ALA A 128 17.63 -3.47 -10.16
CA ALA A 128 16.76 -4.33 -9.36
C ALA A 128 16.62 -5.73 -10.00
N MET A 129 16.43 -5.79 -11.31
CA MET A 129 16.36 -7.05 -12.05
C MET A 129 17.66 -7.85 -11.99
N SER A 130 18.82 -7.21 -11.95
CA SER A 130 20.11 -7.91 -11.83
C SER A 130 20.26 -8.68 -10.51
N LEU A 131 19.53 -8.31 -9.46
CA LEU A 131 19.54 -9.00 -8.17
C LEU A 131 18.60 -10.22 -8.13
N VAL A 132 17.61 -10.27 -9.01
CA VAL A 132 16.55 -11.28 -9.02
C VAL A 132 17.08 -12.73 -9.08
N PRO A 133 18.05 -13.10 -9.95
CA PRO A 133 18.55 -14.46 -10.01
C PRO A 133 19.11 -14.96 -8.67
N GLY A 134 19.77 -14.07 -7.92
CA GLY A 134 20.29 -14.38 -6.59
C GLY A 134 19.17 -14.54 -5.56
N LEU A 135 18.16 -13.69 -5.60
CA LEU A 135 17.00 -13.78 -4.71
C LEU A 135 16.16 -15.03 -4.96
N LEU A 136 16.02 -15.47 -6.22
CA LEU A 136 15.35 -16.72 -6.54
C LEU A 136 16.09 -17.95 -5.97
N LYS A 137 17.42 -17.89 -5.76
CA LYS A 137 18.14 -18.93 -5.00
C LYS A 137 17.73 -18.95 -3.53
N GLU A 138 17.54 -17.78 -2.92
CA GLU A 138 17.05 -17.68 -1.52
C GLU A 138 15.58 -18.15 -1.39
N LYS A 139 14.74 -17.88 -2.40
CA LYS A 139 13.38 -18.45 -2.51
C LYS A 139 13.43 -19.99 -2.52
N LYS A 140 14.34 -20.58 -3.30
CA LYS A 140 14.53 -22.06 -3.34
C LYS A 140 15.02 -22.64 -2.00
N LYS A 141 15.66 -21.84 -1.15
CA LYS A 141 16.04 -22.24 0.22
C LYS A 141 14.87 -22.11 1.21
N GLY A 142 13.68 -21.68 0.77
CA GLY A 142 12.49 -21.55 1.59
C GLY A 142 12.39 -20.27 2.41
N LYS A 143 13.30 -19.30 2.24
CA LYS A 143 13.28 -18.06 3.03
C LYS A 143 12.09 -17.15 2.74
N PHE A 144 11.56 -17.21 1.52
CA PHE A 144 10.31 -16.57 1.16
C PHE A 144 9.57 -17.36 0.08
N ARG A 145 8.24 -17.19 0.01
CA ARG A 145 7.38 -17.96 -0.89
C ARG A 145 7.19 -17.26 -2.24
N TYR A 146 6.94 -15.94 -2.23
CA TYR A 146 6.63 -15.17 -3.43
C TYR A 146 7.50 -13.92 -3.53
N LEU A 147 7.90 -13.58 -4.76
CA LEU A 147 8.67 -12.38 -5.04
C LEU A 147 7.71 -11.26 -5.48
N GLY A 148 7.85 -10.11 -4.82
CA GLY A 148 7.10 -8.91 -5.17
C GLY A 148 8.00 -7.74 -5.54
N ILE A 149 7.37 -6.67 -6.03
CA ILE A 149 8.00 -5.39 -6.29
C ILE A 149 7.07 -4.25 -5.90
N THR A 150 7.63 -3.18 -5.35
CA THR A 150 6.90 -1.93 -5.11
C THR A 150 7.52 -0.80 -5.90
N GLU A 151 6.70 0.06 -6.46
CA GLU A 151 7.15 1.31 -7.07
C GLU A 151 7.56 2.35 -6.03
N SER A 152 8.32 3.34 -6.46
CA SER A 152 8.57 4.57 -5.71
C SER A 152 7.58 5.65 -6.19
N ALA A 153 6.33 5.59 -5.74
CA ALA A 153 5.23 6.39 -6.24
C ALA A 153 5.52 7.92 -6.34
N PRO A 154 6.23 8.57 -5.38
CA PRO A 154 6.55 10.00 -5.50
C PRO A 154 7.43 10.38 -6.70
N VAL A 155 8.22 9.45 -7.24
CA VAL A 155 9.11 9.69 -8.40
C VAL A 155 8.70 8.91 -9.64
N ASP A 156 7.65 8.10 -9.53
CA ASP A 156 7.10 7.29 -10.63
C ASP A 156 5.56 7.40 -10.71
N PRO A 157 4.99 8.62 -10.84
CA PRO A 157 3.54 8.80 -10.90
C PRO A 157 2.91 8.17 -12.14
N GLU A 158 3.71 7.84 -13.14
CA GLU A 158 3.30 7.12 -14.35
C GLU A 158 3.30 5.60 -14.17
N GLN A 159 3.83 5.08 -13.06
CA GLN A 159 3.91 3.65 -12.74
C GLN A 159 4.71 2.82 -13.78
N ILE A 160 5.74 3.44 -14.34
CA ILE A 160 6.63 2.83 -15.34
C ILE A 160 7.30 1.57 -14.78
N THR A 161 7.73 1.62 -13.51
CA THR A 161 8.33 0.47 -12.80
C THR A 161 7.40 -0.73 -12.80
N ILE A 162 6.14 -0.53 -12.43
CA ILE A 162 5.16 -1.63 -12.36
C ILE A 162 4.85 -2.16 -13.76
N SER A 163 4.68 -1.27 -14.76
CA SER A 163 4.48 -1.67 -16.15
C SER A 163 5.63 -2.58 -16.63
N LYS A 164 6.89 -2.17 -16.44
CA LYS A 164 8.05 -3.01 -16.77
C LYS A 164 8.05 -4.33 -16.00
N ALA A 165 7.72 -4.30 -14.71
CA ALA A 165 7.72 -5.50 -13.87
C ALA A 165 6.73 -6.56 -14.35
N ILE A 166 5.54 -6.15 -14.77
CA ILE A 166 4.51 -7.04 -15.31
C ILE A 166 5.01 -7.78 -16.56
N ASP A 167 5.83 -7.14 -17.39
CA ASP A 167 6.34 -7.73 -18.63
C ASP A 167 7.44 -8.76 -18.40
N THR A 168 8.05 -8.82 -17.23
CA THR A 168 9.14 -9.76 -16.91
C THR A 168 8.66 -11.15 -16.51
N ASP A 169 7.39 -11.34 -16.17
CA ASP A 169 6.80 -12.57 -15.62
C ASP A 169 7.48 -13.13 -14.35
N VAL A 170 8.38 -12.35 -13.74
CA VAL A 170 9.18 -12.76 -12.58
C VAL A 170 8.44 -12.52 -11.26
N PHE A 171 7.65 -11.46 -11.21
CA PHE A 171 6.98 -11.04 -9.98
C PHE A 171 5.61 -11.73 -9.83
N ASP A 172 5.40 -12.24 -8.62
CA ASP A 172 4.14 -12.86 -8.22
C ASP A 172 3.14 -11.81 -7.72
N VAL A 173 3.66 -10.71 -7.12
CA VAL A 173 2.88 -9.64 -6.49
C VAL A 173 3.46 -8.28 -6.84
N VAL A 174 2.59 -7.31 -7.10
CA VAL A 174 2.95 -5.89 -7.26
C VAL A 174 2.25 -5.02 -6.22
N MET A 175 2.93 -3.99 -5.75
CA MET A 175 2.35 -2.99 -4.85
C MET A 175 2.47 -1.62 -5.51
N LEU A 176 1.34 -0.96 -5.70
CA LEU A 176 1.24 0.28 -6.46
C LEU A 176 0.35 1.31 -5.77
N ALA A 177 0.58 2.59 -6.07
CA ALA A 177 -0.27 3.67 -5.61
C ALA A 177 -1.58 3.70 -6.40
N PHE A 178 -2.70 3.74 -5.66
CA PHE A 178 -4.02 3.93 -6.25
C PHE A 178 -4.92 4.68 -5.28
N SER A 179 -5.54 5.74 -5.74
CA SER A 179 -6.47 6.54 -4.94
C SER A 179 -7.49 7.24 -5.84
N ILE A 180 -8.44 7.97 -5.25
CA ILE A 180 -9.37 8.83 -6.00
C ILE A 180 -8.64 9.77 -6.96
N MET A 181 -7.52 10.37 -6.52
CA MET A 181 -6.76 11.35 -7.31
C MET A 181 -5.54 10.77 -8.04
N ASN A 182 -5.31 9.46 -7.97
CA ASN A 182 -4.24 8.77 -8.68
C ASN A 182 -4.77 7.47 -9.26
N GLN A 183 -5.43 7.56 -10.41
CA GLN A 183 -6.13 6.44 -11.06
C GLN A 183 -5.34 5.84 -12.22
N ASN A 184 -4.07 6.20 -12.37
CA ASN A 184 -3.26 5.87 -13.54
C ASN A 184 -3.22 4.36 -13.81
N ALA A 185 -3.10 3.53 -12.76
CA ALA A 185 -3.09 2.07 -12.87
C ALA A 185 -4.35 1.48 -13.53
N LYS A 186 -5.50 2.17 -13.44
CA LYS A 186 -6.80 1.67 -13.93
C LYS A 186 -6.81 1.37 -15.42
N LYS A 187 -6.08 2.15 -16.23
CA LYS A 187 -6.15 2.08 -17.70
C LYS A 187 -5.41 0.89 -18.28
N GLN A 188 -4.26 0.53 -17.74
CA GLN A 188 -3.40 -0.52 -18.30
C GLN A 188 -2.97 -1.54 -17.25
N ILE A 189 -2.39 -1.09 -16.14
CA ILE A 189 -1.73 -1.95 -15.15
C ILE A 189 -2.71 -2.96 -14.56
N LEU A 190 -3.85 -2.50 -14.02
CA LEU A 190 -4.84 -3.39 -13.39
C LEU A 190 -5.46 -4.39 -14.36
N GLN A 191 -5.56 -4.06 -15.66
CA GLN A 191 -6.02 -5.00 -16.68
C GLN A 191 -4.96 -6.08 -16.95
N GLN A 192 -3.67 -5.68 -17.00
CA GLN A 192 -2.57 -6.60 -17.25
C GLN A 192 -2.30 -7.51 -16.06
N THR A 193 -2.31 -6.98 -14.82
CA THR A 193 -2.16 -7.79 -13.60
C THR A 193 -3.29 -8.82 -13.50
N SER A 194 -4.53 -8.41 -13.78
CA SER A 194 -5.68 -9.33 -13.81
C SER A 194 -5.53 -10.41 -14.87
N LYS A 195 -5.10 -10.05 -16.11
CA LYS A 195 -4.89 -11.01 -17.20
C LYS A 195 -3.78 -12.02 -16.87
N LYS A 196 -2.69 -11.56 -16.26
CA LYS A 196 -1.54 -12.40 -15.89
C LYS A 196 -1.70 -13.03 -14.49
N ASN A 197 -2.82 -12.75 -13.82
CA ASN A 197 -3.12 -13.20 -12.46
C ASN A 197 -2.00 -12.86 -11.45
N ILE A 198 -1.45 -11.63 -11.54
CA ILE A 198 -0.44 -11.10 -10.62
C ILE A 198 -1.17 -10.46 -9.44
N GLY A 199 -0.78 -10.82 -8.20
CA GLY A 199 -1.36 -10.25 -6.99
C GLY A 199 -1.14 -8.74 -6.93
N THR A 200 -2.19 -7.96 -6.65
CA THR A 200 -2.11 -6.49 -6.67
C THR A 200 -2.51 -5.88 -5.34
N MET A 201 -1.54 -5.25 -4.68
CA MET A 201 -1.71 -4.53 -3.42
C MET A 201 -1.78 -3.03 -3.70
N SER A 202 -2.85 -2.38 -3.25
CA SER A 202 -3.02 -0.93 -3.40
C SER A 202 -2.48 -0.20 -2.18
N MET A 203 -1.49 0.67 -2.38
CA MET A 203 -0.98 1.59 -1.36
C MET A 203 -1.41 3.03 -1.67
N PHE A 204 -1.20 3.97 -0.75
CA PHE A 204 -1.51 5.41 -0.91
C PHE A 204 -2.99 5.73 -1.11
N VAL A 205 -3.89 4.84 -0.74
CA VAL A 205 -5.35 5.04 -0.84
C VAL A 205 -5.81 6.24 -0.02
N VAL A 206 -5.35 6.31 1.24
CA VAL A 206 -5.51 7.47 2.13
C VAL A 206 -4.13 7.87 2.65
N ARG A 207 -3.66 9.02 2.23
CA ARG A 207 -2.40 9.62 2.70
C ARG A 207 -2.72 10.88 3.49
N SER A 208 -1.67 11.57 3.91
CA SER A 208 -1.77 12.89 4.56
C SER A 208 -2.65 13.88 3.78
N LEU A 209 -2.77 13.72 2.46
CA LEU A 209 -3.69 14.51 1.64
C LEU A 209 -5.12 14.48 2.18
N PHE A 210 -5.62 13.30 2.58
CA PHE A 210 -7.00 13.13 3.06
C PHE A 210 -7.10 13.07 4.59
N SER A 211 -5.99 12.87 5.31
CA SER A 211 -6.00 12.64 6.76
C SER A 211 -5.46 13.82 7.59
N VAL A 212 -4.73 14.75 6.97
CA VAL A 212 -4.24 15.95 7.65
C VAL A 212 -5.20 17.11 7.39
N PRO A 213 -5.74 17.75 8.43
CA PRO A 213 -6.66 18.89 8.28
C PRO A 213 -6.08 19.99 7.38
N GLY A 214 -6.92 20.51 6.48
CA GLY A 214 -6.56 21.59 5.56
C GLY A 214 -5.85 21.16 4.27
N ARG A 215 -5.06 20.08 4.28
CA ARG A 215 -4.26 19.67 3.09
C ARG A 215 -5.09 19.41 1.84
N LEU A 216 -6.25 18.77 2.00
CA LEU A 216 -7.12 18.52 0.84
C LEU A 216 -7.63 19.82 0.23
N LYS A 217 -8.01 20.79 1.06
CA LYS A 217 -8.46 22.11 0.61
C LYS A 217 -7.36 22.85 -0.13
N ASP A 218 -6.15 22.85 0.42
CA ASP A 218 -4.98 23.50 -0.19
C ASP A 218 -4.64 22.86 -1.54
N GLU A 219 -4.65 21.54 -1.63
CA GLU A 219 -4.37 20.83 -2.88
C GLU A 219 -5.45 21.06 -3.94
N ILE A 220 -6.74 21.07 -3.57
CA ILE A 220 -7.84 21.39 -4.49
C ILE A 220 -7.67 22.83 -5.00
N THR A 221 -7.38 23.77 -4.11
CA THR A 221 -7.15 25.19 -4.48
C THR A 221 -6.03 25.30 -5.51
N LYS A 222 -4.92 24.61 -5.27
CA LYS A 222 -3.79 24.56 -6.21
C LYS A 222 -4.20 23.96 -7.56
N LEU A 223 -4.88 22.81 -7.55
CA LEU A 223 -5.32 22.13 -8.79
C LEU A 223 -6.33 22.99 -9.59
N VAL A 224 -7.19 23.75 -8.93
CA VAL A 224 -8.10 24.69 -9.59
C VAL A 224 -7.33 25.87 -10.19
N ASN A 225 -6.38 26.44 -9.46
CA ASN A 225 -5.51 27.52 -9.98
C ASN A 225 -4.67 27.06 -11.17
N ASP A 226 -4.20 25.80 -11.14
CA ASP A 226 -3.49 25.15 -12.25
C ASP A 226 -4.44 24.73 -13.41
N GLN A 227 -5.72 25.08 -13.36
CA GLN A 227 -6.77 24.71 -14.34
C GLN A 227 -6.95 23.19 -14.54
N LYS A 228 -6.56 22.40 -13.56
CA LYS A 228 -6.72 20.93 -13.56
C LYS A 228 -8.05 20.49 -12.98
N LEU A 229 -8.70 21.32 -12.20
CA LEU A 229 -10.01 21.08 -11.62
C LEU A 229 -10.94 22.28 -11.85
N PRO A 230 -12.26 22.05 -11.91
CA PRO A 230 -13.23 23.12 -12.13
C PRO A 230 -13.35 24.05 -10.91
N LYS A 231 -13.58 25.35 -11.18
CA LYS A 231 -13.63 26.42 -10.16
C LYS A 231 -14.70 26.22 -9.10
N TRP A 232 -15.84 25.62 -9.45
CA TRP A 232 -16.95 25.40 -8.51
C TRP A 232 -16.57 24.55 -7.29
N LEU A 233 -15.47 23.73 -7.38
CA LEU A 233 -14.97 22.99 -6.22
C LEU A 233 -14.47 23.87 -5.08
N LEU A 234 -14.19 25.14 -5.34
CA LEU A 234 -13.82 26.11 -4.30
C LEU A 234 -15.05 26.63 -3.53
N ASP A 235 -16.23 26.47 -4.09
CA ASP A 235 -17.49 26.94 -3.51
C ASP A 235 -18.10 25.92 -2.52
N GLU A 236 -17.52 24.71 -2.45
CA GLU A 236 -17.96 23.68 -1.50
C GLU A 236 -17.56 24.04 -0.06
N THR A 237 -18.47 23.80 0.87
CA THR A 237 -18.24 24.01 2.32
C THR A 237 -17.11 23.11 2.81
N GLU A 238 -17.16 21.82 2.47
CA GLU A 238 -16.12 20.85 2.76
C GLU A 238 -15.53 20.30 1.45
N PRO A 239 -14.22 20.14 1.37
CA PRO A 239 -13.58 19.64 0.15
C PRO A 239 -14.13 18.29 -0.31
N LEU A 240 -14.56 18.23 -1.56
CA LEU A 240 -15.14 17.05 -2.21
C LEU A 240 -16.47 16.58 -1.59
N GLU A 241 -17.23 17.46 -0.93
CA GLU A 241 -18.54 17.15 -0.35
C GLU A 241 -19.51 16.56 -1.40
N PHE A 242 -19.41 17.01 -2.65
CA PHE A 242 -20.24 16.52 -3.74
C PHE A 242 -20.11 14.99 -3.94
N LEU A 243 -18.95 14.40 -3.61
CA LEU A 243 -18.76 12.95 -3.66
C LEU A 243 -19.51 12.19 -2.57
N LEU A 244 -19.88 12.87 -1.50
CA LEU A 244 -20.57 12.24 -0.37
C LEU A 244 -22.10 12.21 -0.60
N LYS A 245 -22.62 13.11 -1.42
CA LYS A 245 -24.05 13.19 -1.74
C LYS A 245 -24.50 11.91 -2.46
N ASN A 246 -25.40 11.17 -1.84
CA ASN A 246 -25.96 9.91 -2.37
C ASN A 246 -24.92 8.80 -2.64
N SER A 247 -23.72 8.89 -2.07
CA SER A 247 -22.67 7.89 -2.22
C SER A 247 -22.83 6.69 -1.27
N GLY A 248 -23.49 6.90 -0.15
CA GLY A 248 -23.51 6.00 1.00
C GLY A 248 -22.23 6.05 1.83
N ALA A 249 -21.26 6.89 1.47
CA ALA A 249 -20.05 7.11 2.26
C ALA A 249 -20.29 8.12 3.39
N LYS A 250 -19.63 7.88 4.54
CA LYS A 250 -19.79 8.74 5.73
C LYS A 250 -18.94 10.00 5.68
N ASN A 251 -17.77 9.90 5.06
CA ASN A 251 -16.79 10.96 4.88
C ASN A 251 -15.87 10.61 3.72
N ILE A 252 -14.94 11.51 3.41
CA ILE A 252 -14.03 11.34 2.26
C ILE A 252 -13.07 10.16 2.44
N ILE A 253 -12.63 9.85 3.65
CA ILE A 253 -11.75 8.70 3.94
C ILE A 253 -12.49 7.39 3.65
N ASP A 254 -13.76 7.28 4.08
CA ASP A 254 -14.63 6.15 3.77
C ASP A 254 -14.80 5.99 2.26
N ALA A 255 -15.05 7.10 1.54
CA ALA A 255 -15.17 7.09 0.09
C ALA A 255 -13.87 6.62 -0.59
N CYS A 256 -12.68 7.08 -0.13
CA CYS A 256 -11.39 6.66 -0.67
C CYS A 256 -11.17 5.14 -0.53
N TYR A 257 -11.41 4.58 0.65
CA TYR A 257 -11.24 3.14 0.87
C TYR A 257 -12.22 2.32 0.04
N ARG A 258 -13.48 2.69 -0.02
CA ARG A 258 -14.51 2.00 -0.79
C ARG A 258 -14.22 2.07 -2.29
N TYR A 259 -13.78 3.22 -2.80
CA TYR A 259 -13.39 3.36 -4.19
C TYR A 259 -12.25 2.42 -4.57
N ALA A 260 -11.17 2.40 -3.78
CA ALA A 260 -10.02 1.55 -4.04
C ALA A 260 -10.35 0.05 -3.88
N ARG A 261 -11.10 -0.31 -2.81
CA ARG A 261 -11.46 -1.70 -2.51
C ARG A 261 -12.25 -2.37 -3.64
N HIS A 262 -13.15 -1.64 -4.25
CA HIS A 262 -14.03 -2.16 -5.30
C HIS A 262 -13.51 -1.92 -6.72
N GLN A 263 -12.27 -1.41 -6.86
CA GLN A 263 -11.64 -1.29 -8.16
C GLN A 263 -11.21 -2.67 -8.65
N LYS A 264 -11.74 -3.08 -9.82
CA LYS A 264 -11.37 -4.36 -10.44
C LYS A 264 -9.86 -4.41 -10.68
N GLY A 265 -9.24 -5.52 -10.28
CA GLY A 265 -7.81 -5.75 -10.41
C GLY A 265 -6.99 -5.36 -9.17
N ILE A 266 -7.62 -4.86 -8.10
CA ILE A 266 -7.01 -4.68 -6.78
C ILE A 266 -7.47 -5.84 -5.89
N ASP A 267 -6.54 -6.62 -5.35
CA ASP A 267 -6.83 -7.74 -4.46
C ASP A 267 -6.98 -7.28 -3.02
N CYS A 268 -6.10 -6.39 -2.56
CA CYS A 268 -6.17 -5.86 -1.20
C CYS A 268 -5.75 -4.39 -1.11
N VAL A 269 -6.25 -3.73 -0.08
CA VAL A 269 -6.00 -2.32 0.23
C VAL A 269 -5.13 -2.22 1.47
N LEU A 270 -3.96 -1.57 1.34
CA LEU A 270 -3.12 -1.24 2.48
C LEU A 270 -3.68 -0.03 3.21
N PHE A 271 -3.76 -0.17 4.52
CA PHE A 271 -4.04 0.95 5.42
C PHE A 271 -3.05 0.96 6.58
N GLY A 272 -2.63 2.15 7.00
CA GLY A 272 -1.77 2.35 8.17
C GLY A 272 -2.51 3.11 9.25
N THR A 273 -2.17 2.86 10.51
CA THR A 273 -2.75 3.57 11.65
C THR A 273 -1.85 3.50 12.88
N SER A 274 -2.00 4.49 13.77
CA SER A 274 -1.46 4.49 15.12
C SER A 274 -2.55 4.39 16.20
N SER A 275 -3.82 4.18 15.83
CA SER A 275 -4.98 4.20 16.73
C SER A 275 -5.87 3.00 16.50
N ILE A 276 -6.31 2.35 17.58
CA ILE A 276 -7.29 1.25 17.54
C ILE A 276 -8.64 1.71 16.99
N GLU A 277 -9.05 2.93 17.28
CA GLU A 277 -10.27 3.50 16.74
C GLU A 277 -10.17 3.66 15.22
N HIS A 278 -9.09 4.26 14.73
CA HIS A 278 -8.84 4.39 13.29
C HIS A 278 -8.69 3.02 12.62
N LEU A 279 -8.07 2.03 13.29
CA LEU A 279 -7.99 0.66 12.82
C LEU A 279 -9.40 0.11 12.49
N LYS A 280 -10.32 0.19 13.46
CA LYS A 280 -11.69 -0.29 13.33
C LYS A 280 -12.45 0.45 12.24
N ASN A 281 -12.31 1.76 12.18
CA ASN A 281 -12.97 2.60 11.18
C ASN A 281 -12.46 2.31 9.76
N ASN A 282 -11.13 2.15 9.57
CA ASN A 282 -10.54 1.84 8.28
C ASN A 282 -11.00 0.46 7.78
N ILE A 283 -10.97 -0.57 8.63
CA ILE A 283 -11.47 -1.91 8.29
C ILE A 283 -12.95 -1.84 7.91
N LYS A 284 -13.76 -1.13 8.69
CA LYS A 284 -15.19 -0.94 8.40
C LYS A 284 -15.41 -0.29 7.03
N SER A 285 -14.64 0.73 6.69
CA SER A 285 -14.71 1.40 5.38
C SER A 285 -14.33 0.46 4.24
N ILE A 286 -13.25 -0.31 4.39
CA ILE A 286 -12.80 -1.28 3.39
C ILE A 286 -13.84 -2.40 3.16
N LEU A 287 -14.56 -2.80 4.20
CA LEU A 287 -15.61 -3.83 4.14
C LEU A 287 -16.98 -3.28 3.73
N SER A 288 -17.13 -1.97 3.61
CA SER A 288 -18.40 -1.36 3.22
C SER A 288 -18.71 -1.60 1.73
N PRO A 289 -20.01 -1.61 1.32
CA PRO A 289 -20.39 -1.79 -0.07
C PRO A 289 -19.77 -0.77 -1.01
N GLN A 290 -19.73 -1.09 -2.29
CA GLN A 290 -19.27 -0.18 -3.35
C GLN A 290 -20.01 1.17 -3.26
N LEU A 291 -19.34 2.26 -3.61
CA LEU A 291 -19.97 3.57 -3.80
C LEU A 291 -21.03 3.50 -4.90
N SER A 292 -22.00 4.41 -4.88
CA SER A 292 -23.00 4.49 -5.96
C SER A 292 -22.29 4.67 -7.32
N LEU A 293 -22.89 4.12 -8.37
CA LEU A 293 -22.34 4.26 -9.74
C LEU A 293 -22.18 5.73 -10.16
N ALA A 294 -23.11 6.60 -9.69
CA ALA A 294 -23.03 8.03 -9.94
C ALA A 294 -21.76 8.64 -9.29
N THR A 295 -21.49 8.29 -8.04
CA THR A 295 -20.28 8.75 -7.35
C THR A 295 -19.01 8.25 -8.03
N VAL A 296 -18.95 6.96 -8.42
CA VAL A 296 -17.79 6.42 -9.15
C VAL A 296 -17.57 7.15 -10.47
N LYS A 297 -18.66 7.46 -11.22
CA LYS A 297 -18.56 8.24 -12.47
C LYS A 297 -18.03 9.65 -12.22
N ASN A 298 -18.48 10.32 -11.15
CA ASN A 298 -17.98 11.64 -10.78
C ASN A 298 -16.48 11.59 -10.45
N ILE A 299 -16.05 10.60 -9.65
CA ILE A 299 -14.63 10.40 -9.33
C ILE A 299 -13.82 10.22 -10.63
N ASP A 300 -14.27 9.36 -11.53
CA ASP A 300 -13.58 9.11 -12.78
C ASP A 300 -13.59 10.37 -13.69
N GLN A 301 -14.69 11.08 -13.77
CA GLN A 301 -14.81 12.27 -14.59
C GLN A 301 -13.86 13.41 -14.16
N TYR A 302 -13.79 13.68 -12.86
CA TYR A 302 -13.04 14.83 -12.36
C TYR A 302 -11.58 14.55 -12.05
N PHE A 303 -11.20 13.28 -11.78
CA PHE A 303 -9.85 13.00 -11.27
C PHE A 303 -9.03 12.02 -12.11
N ASN A 304 -9.59 11.37 -13.15
CA ASN A 304 -8.88 10.33 -13.91
C ASN A 304 -7.64 10.83 -14.69
N HIS A 305 -7.53 12.14 -14.91
CA HIS A 305 -6.40 12.77 -15.60
C HIS A 305 -5.30 13.21 -14.63
N LEU A 306 -5.58 13.22 -13.32
CA LEU A 306 -4.61 13.62 -12.30
C LEU A 306 -3.56 12.54 -12.09
N LYS A 307 -2.32 12.98 -11.86
CA LYS A 307 -1.17 12.12 -11.58
C LYS A 307 -0.29 12.76 -10.51
N GLY A 308 0.22 11.94 -9.59
CA GLY A 308 1.18 12.37 -8.57
C GLY A 308 0.59 13.21 -7.43
N VAL A 309 -0.73 13.31 -7.35
CA VAL A 309 -1.39 14.14 -6.33
C VAL A 309 -1.32 13.47 -4.96
N GLY A 310 -0.68 14.15 -3.99
CA GLY A 310 -0.52 13.63 -2.62
C GLY A 310 0.41 12.42 -2.52
N LEU A 311 1.23 12.14 -3.52
CA LEU A 311 2.24 11.08 -3.50
C LEU A 311 3.57 11.59 -2.89
N ASP A 312 3.52 12.04 -1.65
CA ASP A 312 4.69 12.60 -0.95
C ASP A 312 5.57 11.52 -0.31
N PHE A 313 6.87 11.80 -0.18
CA PHE A 313 7.73 11.03 0.71
C PHE A 313 7.36 11.28 2.17
N PRO A 314 7.42 10.25 3.05
CA PRO A 314 7.06 10.40 4.47
C PRO A 314 7.83 11.50 5.18
N GLU A 315 9.10 11.70 4.86
CA GLU A 315 9.98 12.70 5.47
C GLU A 315 9.56 14.16 5.21
N LYS A 316 8.79 14.40 4.14
CA LYS A 316 8.25 15.74 3.83
C LYS A 316 6.96 16.07 4.59
N ILE A 317 6.38 15.08 5.25
CA ILE A 317 5.11 15.22 5.97
C ILE A 317 5.36 15.59 7.43
N LEU A 318 6.56 15.31 7.95
CA LEU A 318 6.95 15.53 9.34
C LEU A 318 7.61 16.90 9.58
N LYS A 319 7.67 17.77 8.59
CA LYS A 319 8.07 19.17 8.68
C LYS A 319 6.83 20.03 8.46
#